data_0eb1de230bf113a89ec4a984920f3bb7
#
_entry.id   0eb1de230bf113a89ec4a984920f3bb7
#
_cell.length_a   1.000
_cell.length_b   1.000
_cell.length_c   1.000
_cell.angle_alpha   90.00
_cell.angle_beta   90.00
_cell.angle_gamma   90.00
#
_symmetry.space_group_name_H-M   'P 1'
#
loop_
_entity.id
_entity.type
_entity.pdbx_description
1 polymer ?
#
loop_
_entity_poly.entity_id
_entity_poly.type
_entity_poly.pdbx_seq_one_letter_code
_entity_poly.pdbx_strand_id
1 'polypeptide(L)'
;MRLLSRRGVLGLTAGAGAAVTVGAAGWSRLAGASTGRVPASAGPPPRPFGVPLPVPPVARPARRERGTDVYEVEQREGRVEILPGRRTTAWGYDGIFPGPTFTARSGRGAVLRVRNSLGVPTVTHLHGGVTPPESDGYPTDLLLPAGCAPGRVRGTRTHDGMAGDVPDGRVAVGYRDYAYPLPQRAATLWYHDHRMDFSAPQVWRGLAGFFLVRDEEEDRLPLPGGDRDIPLMLCDRSFDEDGSFRYPAPGRVHDAFPDGVLGDVQLVNGAPWPVLEVSATRHRFRLLNASNARRYQLTPEADQGPRAGFLQVGSGGGLLLAPRPLRSVTLAPGERADVVADFGGHPLGTRVTLRNTAARGGMRDVMRFDVLRGGRDDSRAPPRLATSYEHLAPRADLPVRTFDFRRTNAGEGRPLWTVNGRPFDPRADLAAPRLGTVERWRFSSDFHHPVHVHLAQFQVAARGGRPPAAPDAGWKDTVDVRPFEVVEVLVRFAGYRGRYMPHCHNPRTRGRGDDGELPGRPARA
;
A
#
# COMPACT_ATOMS: atom_id res chain seq x y z
N MET A 1 20.93 -50.02 13.99
CA MET A 1 19.76 -49.73 13.18
C MET A 1 18.57 -50.53 13.73
N ARG A 2 17.67 -49.89 14.50
CA ARG A 2 16.41 -50.52 14.93
C ARG A 2 15.30 -50.09 13.99
N LEU A 3 14.72 -51.07 13.29
CA LEU A 3 13.59 -50.85 12.39
C LEU A 3 12.34 -50.50 13.20
N LEU A 4 11.73 -49.36 12.89
CA LEU A 4 10.45 -48.93 13.45
C LEU A 4 9.32 -49.90 12.98
N SER A 5 8.52 -50.40 13.90
CA SER A 5 7.42 -51.30 13.59
C SER A 5 6.24 -50.59 12.92
N ARG A 6 5.47 -51.29 12.07
CA ARG A 6 4.29 -50.76 11.37
C ARG A 6 3.24 -50.09 12.27
N ARG A 7 3.19 -50.43 13.56
CA ARG A 7 2.28 -49.80 14.53
C ARG A 7 2.76 -48.41 14.98
N GLY A 8 4.08 -48.14 14.96
CA GLY A 8 4.63 -46.80 15.28
C GLY A 8 4.37 -45.75 14.19
N VAL A 9 4.26 -46.21 12.92
CA VAL A 9 3.99 -45.29 11.79
C VAL A 9 2.51 -44.87 11.76
N LEU A 10 1.59 -45.73 12.14
CA LEU A 10 0.15 -45.40 12.20
C LEU A 10 -0.19 -44.45 13.37
N GLY A 11 0.54 -44.52 14.47
CA GLY A 11 0.35 -43.55 15.59
C GLY A 11 0.83 -42.14 15.26
N LEU A 12 1.90 -42.00 14.46
CA LEU A 12 2.43 -40.70 14.02
C LEU A 12 1.54 -40.03 12.96
N THR A 13 0.85 -40.80 12.10
CA THR A 13 -0.06 -40.25 11.09
C THR A 13 -1.38 -39.77 11.70
N ALA A 14 -1.90 -40.40 12.74
CA ALA A 14 -3.11 -39.95 13.43
C ALA A 14 -2.87 -38.70 14.29
N GLY A 15 -1.71 -38.60 14.94
CA GLY A 15 -1.33 -37.41 15.71
C GLY A 15 -1.06 -36.18 14.83
N ALA A 16 -0.43 -36.38 13.67
CA ALA A 16 -0.17 -35.31 12.70
C ALA A 16 -1.45 -34.80 12.02
N GLY A 17 -2.42 -35.69 11.75
CA GLY A 17 -3.72 -35.34 11.16
C GLY A 17 -4.60 -34.48 12.09
N ALA A 18 -4.65 -34.81 13.39
CA ALA A 18 -5.40 -34.03 14.37
C ALA A 18 -4.77 -32.67 14.69
N ALA A 19 -3.44 -32.58 14.74
CA ALA A 19 -2.73 -31.33 14.93
C ALA A 19 -2.87 -30.38 13.72
N VAL A 20 -2.88 -30.93 12.48
CA VAL A 20 -3.07 -30.14 11.24
C VAL A 20 -4.50 -29.63 11.13
N THR A 21 -5.52 -30.36 11.56
CA THR A 21 -6.93 -29.89 11.48
C THR A 21 -7.26 -28.82 12.51
N VAL A 22 -6.73 -28.91 13.74
CA VAL A 22 -6.86 -27.86 14.75
C VAL A 22 -6.01 -26.63 14.38
N GLY A 23 -4.83 -26.82 13.79
CA GLY A 23 -4.00 -25.76 13.22
C GLY A 23 -4.71 -25.01 12.10
N ALA A 24 -5.28 -25.71 11.10
CA ALA A 24 -5.92 -25.08 9.94
C ALA A 24 -7.16 -24.26 10.31
N ALA A 25 -7.98 -24.68 11.25
CA ALA A 25 -9.15 -23.92 11.72
C ALA A 25 -8.75 -22.72 12.61
N GLY A 26 -7.68 -22.82 13.39
CA GLY A 26 -7.09 -21.71 14.14
C GLY A 26 -6.39 -20.71 13.23
N TRP A 27 -5.70 -21.19 12.22
CA TRP A 27 -4.92 -20.39 11.26
C TRP A 27 -5.81 -19.57 10.33
N SER A 28 -6.98 -20.10 9.89
CA SER A 28 -7.92 -19.33 9.07
C SER A 28 -8.49 -18.11 9.79
N ARG A 29 -8.58 -18.13 11.13
CA ARG A 29 -8.99 -16.98 11.94
C ARG A 29 -7.88 -15.97 12.17
N LEU A 30 -6.61 -16.40 12.18
CA LEU A 30 -5.43 -15.52 12.31
C LEU A 30 -5.00 -14.93 10.96
N ALA A 31 -5.32 -15.60 9.85
CA ALA A 31 -4.89 -15.21 8.51
C ALA A 31 -5.40 -13.83 8.04
N GLY A 32 -6.43 -13.26 8.68
CA GLY A 32 -6.94 -11.91 8.40
C GLY A 32 -6.50 -10.84 9.40
N ALA A 33 -5.97 -11.23 10.57
CA ALA A 33 -5.62 -10.29 11.63
C ALA A 33 -4.27 -9.60 11.37
N SER A 34 -4.16 -8.35 11.82
CA SER A 34 -2.88 -7.64 11.86
C SER A 34 -2.00 -8.20 12.99
N THR A 35 -0.72 -8.37 12.73
CA THR A 35 0.24 -9.00 13.67
C THR A 35 1.04 -8.01 14.50
N GLY A 36 1.02 -6.72 14.18
CA GLY A 36 1.78 -5.69 14.87
C GLY A 36 1.33 -5.39 16.31
N ARG A 37 2.11 -4.57 17.01
CA ARG A 37 1.81 -4.08 18.35
C ARG A 37 1.38 -2.62 18.33
N VAL A 38 0.57 -2.22 19.31
CA VAL A 38 0.06 -0.86 19.47
C VAL A 38 0.87 -0.13 20.53
N PRO A 39 1.56 0.98 20.22
CA PRO A 39 1.93 1.96 21.24
C PRO A 39 0.64 2.69 21.64
N ALA A 40 0.00 2.29 22.73
CA ALA A 40 -1.30 2.84 23.13
C ALA A 40 -1.25 4.37 23.23
N SER A 41 -2.31 5.04 22.76
CA SER A 41 -2.47 6.50 22.95
C SER A 41 -2.49 6.86 24.43
N ALA A 42 -1.97 8.04 24.77
CA ALA A 42 -1.89 8.50 26.15
C ALA A 42 -3.25 8.99 26.70
N GLY A 43 -4.17 9.36 25.81
CA GLY A 43 -5.52 9.82 26.16
C GLY A 43 -6.61 8.94 25.58
N PRO A 44 -7.88 9.16 26.00
CA PRO A 44 -9.01 8.42 25.44
C PRO A 44 -9.16 8.73 23.94
N PRO A 45 -9.55 7.74 23.14
CA PRO A 45 -9.81 7.96 21.72
C PRO A 45 -10.99 8.91 21.52
N PRO A 46 -11.03 9.71 20.44
CA PRO A 46 -12.17 10.54 20.13
C PRO A 46 -13.41 9.67 19.85
N ARG A 47 -14.58 10.28 20.04
CA ARG A 47 -15.86 9.61 19.79
C ARG A 47 -15.96 9.23 18.30
N PRO A 48 -16.20 7.97 17.94
CA PRO A 48 -16.43 7.57 16.56
C PRO A 48 -17.61 8.32 15.93
N PHE A 49 -17.49 8.63 14.65
CA PHE A 49 -18.53 9.30 13.85
C PHE A 49 -18.89 10.70 14.34
N GLY A 50 -17.93 11.40 14.96
CA GLY A 50 -18.10 12.75 15.46
C GLY A 50 -17.60 13.85 14.53
N VAL A 51 -16.91 13.50 13.45
CA VAL A 51 -16.31 14.46 12.50
C VAL A 51 -16.66 14.10 11.06
N PRO A 52 -16.79 15.10 10.14
CA PRO A 52 -17.00 14.83 8.73
C PRO A 52 -15.73 14.24 8.10
N LEU A 53 -15.91 13.49 7.00
CA LEU A 53 -14.81 13.01 6.17
C LEU A 53 -14.19 14.18 5.39
N PRO A 54 -12.91 14.50 5.56
CA PRO A 54 -12.22 15.42 4.66
C PRO A 54 -11.86 14.70 3.36
N VAL A 55 -11.93 15.43 2.25
CA VAL A 55 -11.42 14.96 0.95
C VAL A 55 -10.15 15.75 0.65
N PRO A 56 -8.99 15.11 0.45
CA PRO A 56 -7.75 15.81 0.15
C PRO A 56 -7.91 16.69 -1.10
N PRO A 57 -7.38 17.94 -1.08
CA PRO A 57 -7.51 18.84 -2.22
C PRO A 57 -6.81 18.27 -3.45
N VAL A 58 -7.35 18.54 -4.64
CA VAL A 58 -6.70 18.19 -5.90
C VAL A 58 -5.67 19.26 -6.24
N ALA A 59 -4.40 18.83 -6.40
CA ALA A 59 -3.31 19.71 -6.79
C ALA A 59 -3.53 20.26 -8.22
N ARG A 60 -3.23 21.52 -8.39
CA ARG A 60 -3.22 22.15 -9.73
C ARG A 60 -1.78 22.17 -10.25
N PRO A 61 -1.54 21.89 -11.55
CA PRO A 61 -0.23 22.10 -12.13
C PRO A 61 0.23 23.56 -11.96
N ALA A 62 1.43 23.77 -11.49
CA ALA A 62 2.07 25.08 -11.44
C ALA A 62 2.34 25.61 -12.86
N ARG A 63 2.67 24.72 -13.79
CA ARG A 63 2.86 25.02 -15.22
C ARG A 63 2.31 23.88 -16.08
N ARG A 64 1.81 24.24 -17.26
CA ARG A 64 1.45 23.29 -18.32
C ARG A 64 2.33 23.55 -19.52
N GLU A 65 3.14 22.55 -19.86
CA GLU A 65 4.02 22.57 -21.01
C GLU A 65 3.47 21.65 -22.10
N ARG A 66 4.02 21.74 -23.32
CA ARG A 66 3.58 20.85 -24.40
C ARG A 66 3.80 19.38 -24.00
N GLY A 67 2.70 18.65 -23.78
CA GLY A 67 2.73 17.23 -23.42
C GLY A 67 3.04 16.91 -21.96
N THR A 68 3.24 17.92 -21.08
CA THR A 68 3.64 17.69 -19.68
C THR A 68 2.96 18.69 -18.74
N ASP A 69 2.49 18.20 -17.59
CA ASP A 69 2.00 18.99 -16.48
C ASP A 69 3.06 19.00 -15.36
N VAL A 70 3.44 20.19 -14.88
CA VAL A 70 4.45 20.34 -13.84
C VAL A 70 3.77 20.73 -12.54
N TYR A 71 3.96 19.91 -11.52
CA TYR A 71 3.48 20.15 -10.16
C TYR A 71 4.65 20.52 -9.26
N GLU A 72 4.42 21.45 -8.36
CA GLU A 72 5.37 21.82 -7.31
C GLU A 72 4.72 21.53 -5.97
N VAL A 73 5.45 20.87 -5.07
CA VAL A 73 4.98 20.51 -3.75
C VAL A 73 6.12 20.54 -2.74
N GLU A 74 5.83 20.97 -1.52
CA GLU A 74 6.82 21.11 -0.46
C GLU A 74 6.56 20.11 0.67
N GLN A 75 7.56 19.30 0.98
CA GLN A 75 7.57 18.49 2.20
C GLN A 75 7.96 19.38 3.37
N ARG A 76 7.02 19.66 4.26
CA ARG A 76 7.22 20.52 5.42
C ARG A 76 6.33 20.12 6.60
N GLU A 77 6.66 20.62 7.76
CA GLU A 77 5.77 20.49 8.90
C GLU A 77 4.50 21.33 8.71
N GLY A 78 3.39 20.78 9.17
CA GLY A 78 2.09 21.44 9.20
C GLY A 78 1.36 21.15 10.50
N ARG A 79 0.58 22.12 10.95
CA ARG A 79 -0.28 22.00 12.14
C ARG A 79 -1.70 21.62 11.69
N VAL A 80 -2.01 20.32 11.71
CA VAL A 80 -3.31 19.78 11.29
C VAL A 80 -4.17 19.39 12.49
N GLU A 81 -5.46 19.56 12.37
CA GLU A 81 -6.40 19.07 13.39
C GLU A 81 -6.85 17.67 13.00
N ILE A 82 -6.28 16.65 13.66
CA ILE A 82 -6.69 15.26 13.51
C ILE A 82 -7.64 14.88 14.63
N LEU A 83 -7.23 15.12 15.88
CA LEU A 83 -8.09 14.94 17.02
C LEU A 83 -8.87 16.24 17.28
N PRO A 84 -10.20 16.18 17.53
CA PRO A 84 -11.00 17.37 17.77
C PRO A 84 -10.41 18.28 18.86
N GLY A 85 -10.20 19.56 18.53
CA GLY A 85 -9.65 20.56 19.43
C GLY A 85 -8.16 20.46 19.71
N ARG A 86 -7.43 19.57 19.03
CA ARG A 86 -5.97 19.42 19.19
C ARG A 86 -5.24 19.54 17.86
N ARG A 87 -4.12 20.24 17.86
CA ARG A 87 -3.30 20.39 16.66
C ARG A 87 -2.11 19.45 16.70
N THR A 88 -2.09 18.51 15.76
CA THR A 88 -0.99 17.57 15.52
C THR A 88 0.04 18.19 14.59
N THR A 89 1.32 18.13 14.93
CA THR A 89 2.39 18.41 13.98
C THR A 89 2.56 17.21 13.06
N ALA A 90 2.13 17.36 11.80
CA ALA A 90 2.32 16.35 10.76
C ALA A 90 3.44 16.77 9.81
N TRP A 91 4.14 15.82 9.23
CA TRP A 91 4.99 16.02 8.07
C TRP A 91 4.13 15.77 6.84
N GLY A 92 3.91 16.80 6.05
CA GLY A 92 3.00 16.70 4.92
C GLY A 92 3.60 17.25 3.64
N TYR A 93 3.11 16.76 2.52
CA TYR A 93 3.26 17.47 1.26
C TYR A 93 2.34 18.70 1.31
N ASP A 94 2.92 19.89 1.16
CA ASP A 94 2.30 21.20 1.44
C ASP A 94 1.84 21.37 2.90
N GLY A 95 2.39 20.57 3.84
CA GLY A 95 2.08 20.64 5.26
C GLY A 95 0.67 20.21 5.62
N ILE A 96 0.00 19.42 4.77
CA ILE A 96 -1.32 18.83 5.03
C ILE A 96 -1.23 17.29 5.14
N PHE A 97 -2.23 16.68 5.73
CA PHE A 97 -2.35 15.23 5.87
C PHE A 97 -3.79 14.74 5.63
N PRO A 98 -3.99 13.81 4.66
CA PRO A 98 -3.03 13.39 3.63
C PRO A 98 -2.57 14.53 2.75
N GLY A 99 -1.45 14.32 2.04
CA GLY A 99 -0.99 15.25 1.02
C GLY A 99 -2.01 15.45 -0.12
N PRO A 100 -1.84 16.47 -0.98
CA PRO A 100 -2.77 16.76 -2.06
C PRO A 100 -2.91 15.57 -3.03
N THR A 101 -4.08 15.40 -3.62
CA THR A 101 -4.31 14.42 -4.69
C THR A 101 -3.79 14.98 -6.00
N PHE A 102 -2.79 14.33 -6.61
CA PHE A 102 -2.39 14.62 -7.98
C PHE A 102 -3.29 13.87 -8.95
N THR A 103 -3.69 14.53 -10.04
CA THR A 103 -4.46 13.91 -11.12
C THR A 103 -3.73 14.14 -12.43
N ALA A 104 -3.35 13.06 -13.09
CA ALA A 104 -2.64 13.08 -14.37
C ALA A 104 -3.34 12.21 -15.41
N ARG A 105 -2.94 12.34 -16.67
CA ARG A 105 -3.51 11.55 -17.78
C ARG A 105 -2.49 10.58 -18.35
N SER A 106 -2.94 9.39 -18.67
CA SER A 106 -2.17 8.41 -19.43
C SER A 106 -1.66 9.02 -20.74
N GLY A 107 -0.39 8.79 -21.05
CA GLY A 107 0.26 9.33 -22.26
C GLY A 107 0.60 10.82 -22.21
N ARG A 108 0.21 11.54 -21.14
CA ARG A 108 0.64 12.91 -20.87
C ARG A 108 1.59 12.93 -19.69
N GLY A 109 2.79 13.43 -19.89
CA GLY A 109 3.82 13.48 -18.84
C GLY A 109 3.37 14.31 -17.63
N ALA A 110 3.81 13.91 -16.45
CA ALA A 110 3.74 14.72 -15.23
C ALA A 110 5.15 14.85 -14.65
N VAL A 111 5.53 16.05 -14.24
CA VAL A 111 6.75 16.28 -13.45
C VAL A 111 6.31 16.73 -12.06
N LEU A 112 6.75 15.99 -11.06
CA LEU A 112 6.54 16.36 -9.67
C LEU A 112 7.85 16.93 -9.11
N ARG A 113 7.92 18.22 -8.94
CA ARG A 113 9.01 18.91 -8.23
C ARG A 113 8.73 18.88 -6.75
N VAL A 114 9.51 18.09 -6.01
CA VAL A 114 9.43 17.99 -4.57
C VAL A 114 10.53 18.83 -3.93
N ARG A 115 10.14 19.78 -3.08
CA ARG A 115 11.07 20.53 -2.22
C ARG A 115 11.08 19.90 -0.83
N ASN A 116 12.27 19.76 -0.24
CA ASN A 116 12.39 19.26 1.14
C ASN A 116 12.76 20.40 2.09
N SER A 117 11.80 20.83 2.90
CA SER A 117 11.94 21.78 4.00
C SER A 117 11.82 21.13 5.39
N LEU A 118 11.86 19.78 5.44
CA LEU A 118 11.99 19.04 6.69
C LEU A 118 13.45 19.00 7.16
N GLY A 119 13.68 18.76 8.43
CA GLY A 119 15.03 18.63 9.00
C GLY A 119 15.73 17.27 8.71
N VAL A 120 15.16 16.44 7.83
CA VAL A 120 15.61 15.07 7.57
C VAL A 120 15.63 14.77 6.07
N PRO A 121 16.49 13.86 5.59
CA PRO A 121 16.40 13.35 4.22
C PRO A 121 15.10 12.62 3.97
N THR A 122 14.60 12.70 2.73
CA THR A 122 13.37 12.04 2.26
C THR A 122 13.60 11.36 0.92
N VAL A 123 12.67 10.51 0.52
CA VAL A 123 12.57 9.92 -0.82
C VAL A 123 11.10 9.87 -1.21
N THR A 124 10.72 10.40 -2.36
CA THR A 124 9.33 10.29 -2.82
C THR A 124 9.21 9.17 -3.84
N HIS A 125 8.45 8.12 -3.50
CA HIS A 125 8.14 7.01 -4.39
C HIS A 125 6.73 7.14 -4.95
N LEU A 126 6.57 6.90 -6.25
CA LEU A 126 5.25 6.76 -6.91
C LEU A 126 4.86 5.28 -6.96
N HIS A 127 4.15 4.82 -5.96
CA HIS A 127 3.72 3.45 -5.81
C HIS A 127 2.69 3.05 -6.86
N GLY A 128 3.03 2.04 -7.66
CA GLY A 128 2.24 1.58 -8.80
C GLY A 128 2.55 2.30 -10.11
N GLY A 129 3.52 3.23 -10.09
CA GLY A 129 3.97 3.95 -11.27
C GLY A 129 4.83 3.09 -12.19
N VAL A 130 4.56 3.13 -13.50
CA VAL A 130 5.49 2.66 -14.55
C VAL A 130 6.30 3.86 -14.99
N THR A 131 7.44 4.09 -14.35
CA THR A 131 8.27 5.30 -14.48
C THR A 131 9.71 4.96 -14.83
N PRO A 132 10.48 5.91 -15.35
CA PRO A 132 11.94 5.76 -15.40
C PRO A 132 12.51 5.49 -13.99
N PRO A 133 13.45 4.56 -13.81
CA PRO A 133 13.99 4.19 -12.50
C PRO A 133 14.57 5.37 -11.71
N GLU A 134 15.07 6.40 -12.39
CA GLU A 134 15.54 7.64 -11.76
C GLU A 134 14.45 8.49 -11.12
N SER A 135 13.19 8.24 -11.47
CA SER A 135 12.00 8.91 -10.93
C SER A 135 11.14 8.01 -10.07
N ASP A 136 11.56 6.78 -9.84
CA ASP A 136 10.83 5.79 -9.04
C ASP A 136 10.81 6.13 -7.53
N GLY A 137 11.85 6.80 -7.04
CA GLY A 137 12.04 7.01 -5.61
C GLY A 137 12.68 5.78 -4.95
N TYR A 138 13.81 5.32 -5.50
CA TYR A 138 14.59 4.23 -4.93
C TYR A 138 15.09 4.61 -3.51
N PRO A 139 15.11 3.71 -2.52
CA PRO A 139 15.31 4.04 -1.09
C PRO A 139 16.58 4.81 -0.76
N THR A 140 17.62 4.66 -1.57
CA THR A 140 18.90 5.36 -1.41
C THR A 140 19.02 6.64 -2.23
N ASP A 141 18.01 6.98 -3.05
CA ASP A 141 17.96 8.20 -3.86
C ASP A 141 17.47 9.39 -3.03
N LEU A 142 18.34 9.92 -2.17
CA LEU A 142 17.98 10.89 -1.13
C LEU A 142 17.71 12.30 -1.68
N LEU A 143 16.66 12.93 -1.15
CA LEU A 143 16.42 14.35 -1.22
C LEU A 143 16.74 14.97 0.15
N LEU A 144 17.86 15.69 0.23
CA LEU A 144 18.30 16.37 1.44
C LEU A 144 17.58 17.69 1.64
N PRO A 145 17.43 18.15 2.90
CA PRO A 145 16.90 19.47 3.19
C PRO A 145 17.68 20.60 2.49
N ALA A 146 16.99 21.69 2.18
CA ALA A 146 17.64 22.90 1.69
C ALA A 146 18.70 23.38 2.71
N GLY A 147 19.89 23.76 2.21
CA GLY A 147 21.01 24.20 3.05
C GLY A 147 21.88 23.10 3.63
N CYS A 148 21.56 21.81 3.43
CA CYS A 148 22.46 20.72 3.76
C CYS A 148 23.65 20.66 2.81
N ALA A 149 24.89 20.59 3.35
CA ALA A 149 26.06 20.35 2.53
C ALA A 149 26.10 18.88 2.08
N PRO A 150 26.26 18.57 0.79
CA PRO A 150 26.31 17.19 0.28
C PRO A 150 27.37 16.32 0.97
N GLY A 151 28.49 16.90 1.40
CA GLY A 151 29.57 16.19 2.09
C GLY A 151 29.26 15.74 3.53
N ARG A 152 28.18 16.23 4.16
CA ARG A 152 27.71 15.74 5.46
C ARG A 152 26.87 14.46 5.37
N VAL A 153 26.53 14.01 4.16
CA VAL A 153 25.78 12.78 3.92
C VAL A 153 26.66 11.54 4.04
N ARG A 154 27.99 11.69 3.92
CA ARG A 154 28.95 10.65 4.32
C ARG A 154 28.78 10.39 5.81
N GLY A 155 28.04 9.34 6.15
CA GLY A 155 27.79 8.96 7.53
C GLY A 155 26.44 9.41 8.10
N THR A 156 25.38 9.59 7.27
CA THR A 156 24.02 9.53 7.82
C THR A 156 23.89 8.18 8.49
N ARG A 157 23.89 8.21 9.84
CA ARG A 157 23.74 6.98 10.62
C ARG A 157 22.49 6.27 10.14
N THR A 158 22.65 5.05 9.65
CA THR A 158 21.56 4.09 9.62
C THR A 158 21.01 4.01 11.04
N HIS A 159 19.80 3.53 11.19
CA HIS A 159 19.13 3.39 12.48
C HIS A 159 19.99 2.68 13.56
N ASP A 160 21.03 1.95 13.16
CA ASP A 160 21.95 1.17 14.01
C ASP A 160 23.25 1.89 14.35
N GLY A 161 23.38 3.18 14.01
CA GLY A 161 24.61 3.94 14.31
C GLY A 161 25.80 3.61 13.40
N MET A 162 25.64 2.76 12.41
CA MET A 162 26.68 2.52 11.42
C MET A 162 26.76 3.69 10.45
N ALA A 163 27.90 4.36 10.44
CA ALA A 163 28.26 5.32 9.41
C ALA A 163 28.50 4.54 8.11
N GLY A 164 27.47 4.45 7.26
CA GLY A 164 27.58 3.85 5.95
C GLY A 164 27.55 4.95 4.88
N ASP A 165 28.49 4.90 3.93
CA ASP A 165 28.27 5.57 2.65
C ASP A 165 26.96 5.01 2.08
N VAL A 166 26.07 5.87 1.57
CA VAL A 166 24.89 5.43 0.79
C VAL A 166 25.43 4.91 -0.53
N PRO A 167 25.59 3.58 -0.71
CA PRO A 167 26.21 3.07 -1.94
C PRO A 167 25.25 3.32 -3.09
N ASP A 168 25.75 3.89 -4.18
CA ASP A 168 25.06 4.03 -5.48
C ASP A 168 23.74 4.81 -5.51
N GLY A 169 23.41 5.58 -4.44
CA GLY A 169 22.23 6.44 -4.39
C GLY A 169 22.48 7.80 -5.08
N ARG A 170 21.46 8.33 -5.73
CA ARG A 170 21.46 9.70 -6.24
C ARG A 170 21.07 10.64 -5.12
N VAL A 171 21.84 11.70 -4.91
CA VAL A 171 21.59 12.69 -3.86
C VAL A 171 21.24 14.03 -4.50
N ALA A 172 20.09 14.58 -4.15
CA ALA A 172 19.67 15.93 -4.47
C ALA A 172 19.59 16.78 -3.19
N VAL A 173 19.75 18.10 -3.31
CA VAL A 173 19.67 19.03 -2.18
C VAL A 173 18.57 20.05 -2.44
N GLY A 174 17.69 20.24 -1.47
CA GLY A 174 16.64 21.25 -1.51
C GLY A 174 15.42 20.84 -2.35
N TYR A 175 15.61 20.37 -3.56
CA TYR A 175 14.52 19.88 -4.40
C TYR A 175 14.97 18.76 -5.35
N ARG A 176 13.98 17.98 -5.83
CA ARG A 176 14.15 16.94 -6.85
C ARG A 176 12.96 16.91 -7.78
N ASP A 177 13.21 16.76 -9.08
CA ASP A 177 12.19 16.55 -10.08
C ASP A 177 12.03 15.06 -10.34
N TYR A 178 10.80 14.58 -10.21
CA TYR A 178 10.38 13.23 -10.58
C TYR A 178 9.57 13.32 -11.87
N ALA A 179 10.12 12.79 -12.96
CA ALA A 179 9.46 12.80 -14.27
C ALA A 179 8.70 11.49 -14.50
N TYR A 180 7.40 11.61 -14.69
CA TYR A 180 6.47 10.50 -14.91
C TYR A 180 5.86 10.58 -16.31
N PRO A 181 6.39 9.86 -17.32
CA PRO A 181 5.80 9.84 -18.67
C PRO A 181 4.42 9.20 -18.73
N LEU A 182 4.05 8.38 -17.75
CA LEU A 182 2.75 7.74 -17.56
C LEU A 182 2.26 6.90 -18.77
N PRO A 183 3.05 5.95 -19.29
CA PRO A 183 2.61 5.07 -20.36
C PRO A 183 1.73 3.92 -19.85
N GLN A 184 0.93 4.17 -18.81
CA GLN A 184 0.13 3.18 -18.13
C GLN A 184 -1.35 3.55 -18.17
N ARG A 185 -2.21 2.54 -17.97
CA ARG A 185 -3.67 2.69 -17.91
C ARG A 185 -4.10 3.54 -16.71
N ALA A 186 -5.35 4.05 -16.77
CA ALA A 186 -5.97 4.69 -15.62
C ALA A 186 -5.90 3.80 -14.38
N ALA A 187 -5.44 4.36 -13.26
CA ALA A 187 -5.24 3.61 -12.02
C ALA A 187 -5.25 4.54 -10.80
N THR A 188 -5.59 3.98 -9.66
CA THR A 188 -5.42 4.60 -8.34
C THR A 188 -4.03 4.30 -7.84
N LEU A 189 -3.10 5.24 -8.04
CA LEU A 189 -1.76 5.21 -7.49
C LEU A 189 -1.71 6.05 -6.21
N TRP A 190 -0.57 5.99 -5.53
CA TRP A 190 -0.31 6.85 -4.40
C TRP A 190 1.19 7.16 -4.32
N TYR A 191 1.57 8.20 -3.62
CA TYR A 191 2.96 8.56 -3.39
C TYR A 191 3.23 8.63 -1.89
N HIS A 192 4.45 8.25 -1.51
CA HIS A 192 4.83 8.24 -0.10
C HIS A 192 6.35 8.32 0.07
N ASP A 193 6.78 8.60 1.29
CA ASP A 193 8.20 8.51 1.61
C ASP A 193 8.69 7.07 1.56
N HIS A 194 9.87 6.89 0.94
CA HIS A 194 10.49 5.59 0.75
C HIS A 194 11.94 5.54 1.23
N ARG A 195 12.36 6.50 2.06
CA ARG A 195 13.72 6.50 2.59
C ARG A 195 14.02 5.20 3.31
N MET A 196 15.15 4.56 2.96
CA MET A 196 15.65 3.36 3.61
C MET A 196 15.67 3.52 5.14
N ASP A 197 15.20 2.53 5.88
CA ASP A 197 15.06 2.49 7.35
C ASP A 197 14.06 3.49 7.95
N PHE A 198 13.60 4.50 7.21
CA PHE A 198 12.78 5.59 7.72
C PHE A 198 11.40 5.72 7.08
N SER A 199 11.06 4.90 6.08
CA SER A 199 9.73 4.98 5.44
C SER A 199 8.60 4.86 6.45
N ALA A 200 8.68 3.91 7.39
CA ALA A 200 7.64 3.69 8.39
C ALA A 200 7.36 4.92 9.27
N PRO A 201 8.36 5.51 9.97
CA PRO A 201 8.14 6.70 10.78
C PRO A 201 7.76 7.93 9.94
N GLN A 202 8.25 8.07 8.71
CA GLN A 202 7.96 9.22 7.87
C GLN A 202 6.55 9.15 7.28
N VAL A 203 6.09 7.98 6.83
CA VAL A 203 4.69 7.74 6.45
C VAL A 203 3.75 7.87 7.65
N TRP A 204 4.18 7.39 8.83
CA TRP A 204 3.39 7.58 10.06
C TRP A 204 3.16 9.06 10.37
N ARG A 205 4.15 9.91 10.13
CA ARG A 205 4.06 11.35 10.34
C ARG A 205 3.28 12.08 9.27
N GLY A 206 2.95 11.44 8.12
CA GLY A 206 2.03 12.01 7.14
C GLY A 206 2.56 12.14 5.71
N LEU A 207 3.78 11.68 5.41
CA LEU A 207 4.34 11.77 4.05
C LEU A 207 3.71 10.76 3.10
N ALA A 208 2.43 10.95 2.76
CA ALA A 208 1.67 10.16 1.79
C ALA A 208 0.50 10.95 1.17
N GLY A 209 0.13 10.63 -0.08
CA GLY A 209 -1.01 11.20 -0.78
C GLY A 209 -1.41 10.38 -2.01
N PHE A 210 -2.55 10.69 -2.62
CA PHE A 210 -3.04 10.02 -3.83
C PHE A 210 -2.43 10.58 -5.10
N PHE A 211 -2.20 9.69 -6.07
CA PHE A 211 -1.87 10.04 -7.45
C PHE A 211 -2.80 9.27 -8.39
N LEU A 212 -3.76 9.96 -9.00
CA LEU A 212 -4.77 9.35 -9.85
C LEU A 212 -4.38 9.52 -11.32
N VAL A 213 -4.20 8.40 -12.02
CA VAL A 213 -4.04 8.41 -13.47
C VAL A 213 -5.41 8.19 -14.10
N ARG A 214 -5.78 9.05 -15.06
CA ARG A 214 -7.00 8.97 -15.86
C ARG A 214 -6.65 8.64 -17.31
N ASP A 215 -7.56 7.98 -18.02
CA ASP A 215 -7.46 7.76 -19.47
C ASP A 215 -8.83 7.88 -20.14
N GLU A 216 -8.84 7.83 -21.47
CA GLU A 216 -10.07 7.93 -22.23
C GLU A 216 -10.97 6.70 -22.05
N GLU A 217 -10.40 5.52 -21.73
CA GLU A 217 -11.20 4.32 -21.52
C GLU A 217 -12.04 4.46 -20.25
N GLU A 218 -11.44 4.92 -19.15
CA GLU A 218 -12.14 5.19 -17.90
C GLU A 218 -13.18 6.32 -18.06
N ASP A 219 -12.82 7.40 -18.74
CA ASP A 219 -13.69 8.58 -18.91
C ASP A 219 -14.99 8.26 -19.70
N ARG A 220 -14.97 7.26 -20.59
CA ARG A 220 -16.15 6.81 -21.34
C ARG A 220 -17.09 5.91 -20.54
N LEU A 221 -16.66 5.42 -19.38
CA LEU A 221 -17.50 4.54 -18.57
C LEU A 221 -18.50 5.36 -17.75
N PRO A 222 -19.76 4.94 -17.71
CA PRO A 222 -20.76 5.60 -16.88
C PRO A 222 -20.64 5.21 -15.41
N LEU A 223 -19.42 5.19 -14.88
CA LEU A 223 -19.14 4.99 -13.45
C LEU A 223 -19.47 6.27 -12.67
N PRO A 224 -19.75 6.18 -11.36
CA PRO A 224 -19.89 7.38 -10.54
C PRO A 224 -18.64 8.27 -10.65
N GLY A 225 -18.85 9.57 -10.92
CA GLY A 225 -17.79 10.57 -11.11
C GLY A 225 -18.09 11.87 -10.36
N GLY A 226 -17.20 12.85 -10.47
CA GLY A 226 -17.31 14.12 -9.75
C GLY A 226 -17.28 13.90 -8.23
N ASP A 227 -18.22 14.51 -7.51
CA ASP A 227 -18.34 14.40 -6.05
C ASP A 227 -18.67 12.99 -5.57
N ARG A 228 -18.98 12.06 -6.49
CA ARG A 228 -19.24 10.66 -6.18
C ARG A 228 -18.05 9.71 -6.49
N ASP A 229 -16.89 10.24 -6.86
CA ASP A 229 -15.62 9.50 -7.02
C ASP A 229 -14.62 9.97 -5.96
N ILE A 230 -14.58 9.28 -4.83
CA ILE A 230 -13.98 9.75 -3.58
C ILE A 230 -12.79 8.87 -3.20
N PRO A 231 -11.57 9.44 -3.07
CA PRO A 231 -10.43 8.72 -2.54
C PRO A 231 -10.56 8.55 -1.01
N LEU A 232 -10.28 7.35 -0.51
CA LEU A 232 -10.31 6.99 0.90
C LEU A 232 -8.96 6.38 1.32
N MET A 233 -8.10 7.19 1.94
CA MET A 233 -6.84 6.74 2.53
C MET A 233 -7.09 6.23 3.95
N LEU A 234 -6.95 4.93 4.14
CA LEU A 234 -7.11 4.25 5.41
C LEU A 234 -5.75 4.14 6.11
N CYS A 235 -5.67 4.57 7.35
CA CYS A 235 -4.50 4.35 8.18
C CYS A 235 -4.88 4.36 9.66
N ASP A 236 -3.94 3.99 10.51
CA ASP A 236 -4.11 4.01 11.94
C ASP A 236 -2.94 4.73 12.61
N ARG A 237 -3.22 5.42 13.71
CA ARG A 237 -2.24 6.19 14.48
C ARG A 237 -2.49 6.02 15.98
N SER A 238 -1.45 6.32 16.77
CA SER A 238 -1.56 6.56 18.21
C SER A 238 -1.07 7.97 18.54
N PHE A 239 -1.55 8.54 19.64
CA PHE A 239 -1.33 9.94 19.98
C PHE A 239 -0.85 10.10 21.43
N ASP A 240 0.01 11.07 21.66
CA ASP A 240 0.39 11.54 22.97
C ASP A 240 -0.68 12.53 23.53
N GLU A 241 -0.56 12.91 24.82
CA GLU A 241 -1.54 13.76 25.49
C GLU A 241 -1.75 15.12 24.83
N ASP A 242 -0.70 15.66 24.23
CA ASP A 242 -0.71 16.94 23.50
C ASP A 242 -1.32 16.83 22.10
N GLY A 243 -1.69 15.62 21.66
CA GLY A 243 -2.19 15.33 20.32
C GLY A 243 -1.11 15.10 19.28
N SER A 244 0.16 15.04 19.66
CA SER A 244 1.23 14.64 18.74
C SER A 244 1.17 13.16 18.38
N PHE A 245 1.74 12.77 17.24
CA PHE A 245 1.81 11.37 16.85
C PHE A 245 2.75 10.59 17.78
N ARG A 246 2.20 9.55 18.41
CA ARG A 246 2.97 8.60 19.20
C ARG A 246 3.52 7.49 18.29
N TYR A 247 4.82 7.46 18.15
CA TYR A 247 5.55 6.43 17.40
C TYR A 247 6.74 5.94 18.23
N PRO A 248 7.06 4.63 18.22
CA PRO A 248 8.19 4.12 18.99
C PRO A 248 9.50 4.85 18.65
N ALA A 249 10.29 5.14 19.67
CA ALA A 249 11.58 5.79 19.48
C ALA A 249 12.48 4.97 18.54
N PRO A 250 13.32 5.63 17.72
CA PRO A 250 14.35 4.96 16.95
C PRO A 250 15.19 4.02 17.86
N GLY A 251 15.56 2.84 17.36
CA GLY A 251 16.29 1.82 18.12
C GLY A 251 15.38 0.87 18.93
N ARG A 252 14.23 1.31 19.43
CA ARG A 252 13.25 0.43 20.11
C ARG A 252 12.26 -0.23 19.15
N VAL A 253 12.18 0.30 17.94
CA VAL A 253 11.20 -0.16 16.94
C VAL A 253 11.46 -1.62 16.56
N HIS A 254 12.72 -2.01 16.38
CA HIS A 254 13.07 -3.37 15.96
C HIS A 254 12.86 -4.42 17.07
N ASP A 255 13.14 -4.07 18.30
CA ASP A 255 13.08 -5.02 19.42
C ASP A 255 11.66 -5.13 20.00
N ALA A 256 10.99 -4.00 20.16
CA ALA A 256 9.66 -3.95 20.80
C ALA A 256 8.48 -4.17 19.83
N PHE A 257 8.66 -3.92 18.53
CA PHE A 257 7.60 -4.00 17.51
C PHE A 257 8.02 -4.82 16.27
N PRO A 258 8.55 -6.04 16.42
CA PRO A 258 9.10 -6.82 15.31
C PRO A 258 8.10 -7.13 14.20
N ASP A 259 6.80 -7.15 14.53
CA ASP A 259 5.71 -7.53 13.62
C ASP A 259 4.95 -6.33 13.06
N GLY A 260 5.39 -5.10 13.33
CA GLY A 260 4.80 -3.86 12.83
C GLY A 260 4.22 -2.95 13.92
N VAL A 261 4.12 -1.66 13.64
CA VAL A 261 3.44 -0.67 14.49
C VAL A 261 2.00 -0.55 14.04
N LEU A 262 1.08 -0.77 14.97
CA LEU A 262 -0.34 -0.49 14.81
C LEU A 262 -0.70 0.77 15.62
N GLY A 263 -1.75 1.48 15.22
CA GLY A 263 -2.37 2.53 16.01
C GLY A 263 -3.66 2.06 16.68
N ASP A 264 -4.16 2.81 17.64
CA ASP A 264 -5.45 2.59 18.32
C ASP A 264 -6.52 3.59 17.90
N VAL A 265 -6.18 4.55 17.03
CA VAL A 265 -7.11 5.49 16.40
C VAL A 265 -7.16 5.23 14.91
N GLN A 266 -8.35 4.85 14.39
CA GLN A 266 -8.59 4.66 12.98
C GLN A 266 -8.73 6.01 12.30
N LEU A 267 -8.00 6.23 11.21
CA LEU A 267 -8.11 7.45 10.40
C LEU A 267 -8.54 7.11 8.96
N VAL A 268 -9.43 7.93 8.43
CA VAL A 268 -9.74 7.96 7.00
C VAL A 268 -9.52 9.39 6.51
N ASN A 269 -8.65 9.55 5.51
CA ASN A 269 -8.23 10.87 5.03
C ASN A 269 -7.78 11.82 6.15
N GLY A 270 -7.15 11.30 7.19
CA GLY A 270 -6.66 12.09 8.32
C GLY A 270 -7.70 12.36 9.43
N ALA A 271 -8.98 12.02 9.25
CA ALA A 271 -10.02 12.20 10.26
C ALA A 271 -10.32 10.89 11.03
N PRO A 272 -10.52 10.94 12.36
CA PRO A 272 -10.79 9.77 13.18
C PRO A 272 -12.23 9.29 13.01
N TRP A 273 -12.42 8.03 12.56
CA TRP A 273 -13.76 7.44 12.36
C TRP A 273 -14.78 8.41 11.75
N PRO A 274 -14.53 8.99 10.55
CA PRO A 274 -15.38 10.08 10.07
C PRO A 274 -16.74 9.63 9.56
N VAL A 275 -17.62 10.61 9.30
CA VAL A 275 -18.90 10.44 8.62
C VAL A 275 -18.84 11.10 7.25
N LEU A 276 -19.36 10.41 6.25
CA LEU A 276 -19.63 10.98 4.94
C LEU A 276 -21.14 10.98 4.69
N GLU A 277 -21.70 12.17 4.48
CA GLU A 277 -23.07 12.31 4.00
C GLU A 277 -23.14 11.95 2.50
N VAL A 278 -24.00 10.99 2.17
CA VAL A 278 -24.16 10.51 0.80
C VAL A 278 -25.60 10.70 0.31
N SER A 279 -25.76 10.80 -1.00
CA SER A 279 -27.07 10.66 -1.65
C SER A 279 -27.41 9.17 -1.81
N ALA A 280 -28.72 8.87 -1.92
CA ALA A 280 -29.25 7.55 -2.26
C ALA A 280 -28.96 7.21 -3.74
N THR A 281 -27.68 7.13 -4.09
CA THR A 281 -27.14 6.87 -5.43
C THR A 281 -25.88 6.03 -5.32
N ARG A 282 -25.30 5.65 -6.44
CA ARG A 282 -24.00 4.97 -6.46
C ARG A 282 -22.85 5.96 -6.24
N HIS A 283 -21.88 5.53 -5.43
CA HIS A 283 -20.63 6.25 -5.20
C HIS A 283 -19.44 5.32 -5.48
N ARG A 284 -18.42 5.84 -6.12
CA ARG A 284 -17.12 5.16 -6.30
C ARG A 284 -16.17 5.57 -5.21
N PHE A 285 -15.56 4.59 -4.56
CA PHE A 285 -14.53 4.81 -3.57
C PHE A 285 -13.21 4.22 -4.05
N ARG A 286 -12.17 5.05 -4.02
CA ARG A 286 -10.80 4.63 -4.32
C ARG A 286 -10.09 4.34 -3.01
N LEU A 287 -10.13 3.07 -2.62
CA LEU A 287 -9.60 2.61 -1.34
C LEU A 287 -8.09 2.44 -1.41
N LEU A 288 -7.38 2.97 -0.44
CA LEU A 288 -5.95 2.79 -0.23
C LEU A 288 -5.70 2.41 1.22
N ASN A 289 -4.95 1.33 1.46
CA ASN A 289 -4.41 1.03 2.78
C ASN A 289 -3.01 1.65 2.91
N ALA A 290 -2.90 2.80 3.58
CA ALA A 290 -1.66 3.51 3.89
C ALA A 290 -1.19 3.28 5.35
N SER A 291 -1.65 2.21 6.01
CA SER A 291 -1.18 1.80 7.33
C SER A 291 0.21 1.19 7.25
N ASN A 292 0.98 1.30 8.33
CA ASN A 292 2.30 0.66 8.41
C ASN A 292 2.19 -0.88 8.48
N ALA A 293 1.19 -1.41 9.21
CA ALA A 293 1.06 -2.86 9.41
C ALA A 293 -0.39 -3.35 9.47
N ARG A 294 -1.38 -2.44 9.57
CA ARG A 294 -2.77 -2.84 9.71
C ARG A 294 -3.32 -3.39 8.40
N ARG A 295 -3.97 -4.52 8.50
CA ARG A 295 -4.73 -5.15 7.43
C ARG A 295 -6.21 -4.84 7.61
N TYR A 296 -6.91 -4.63 6.51
CA TYR A 296 -8.34 -4.38 6.51
C TYR A 296 -9.08 -5.50 5.78
N GLN A 297 -10.19 -5.92 6.36
CA GLN A 297 -11.25 -6.65 5.67
C GLN A 297 -12.52 -5.81 5.80
N LEU A 298 -12.71 -4.95 4.82
CA LEU A 298 -13.75 -3.93 4.83
C LEU A 298 -15.10 -4.52 4.43
N THR A 299 -16.09 -4.37 5.31
CA THR A 299 -17.46 -4.84 5.08
C THR A 299 -18.41 -3.69 5.40
N PRO A 300 -19.27 -3.24 4.48
CA PRO A 300 -20.31 -2.27 4.77
C PRO A 300 -21.50 -2.96 5.47
N GLU A 301 -21.96 -2.38 6.57
CA GLU A 301 -23.10 -2.87 7.35
C GLU A 301 -24.14 -1.74 7.48
N ALA A 302 -25.30 -1.92 6.86
CA ALA A 302 -26.42 -0.99 6.94
C ALA A 302 -27.32 -1.32 8.13
N ASP A 303 -27.81 -0.29 8.83
CA ASP A 303 -28.78 -0.44 9.92
C ASP A 303 -30.21 -0.61 9.42
N GLN A 304 -30.49 -0.20 8.18
CA GLN A 304 -31.78 -0.32 7.52
C GLN A 304 -31.63 -0.64 6.02
N GLY A 305 -32.67 -1.19 5.43
CA GLY A 305 -32.71 -1.48 3.98
C GLY A 305 -32.01 -2.77 3.58
N PRO A 306 -31.61 -2.91 2.32
CA PRO A 306 -30.98 -4.12 1.80
C PRO A 306 -29.56 -4.30 2.39
N ARG A 307 -29.05 -5.53 2.27
CA ARG A 307 -27.68 -5.81 2.68
C ARG A 307 -26.69 -5.03 1.81
N ALA A 308 -25.89 -4.17 2.44
CA ALA A 308 -24.85 -3.42 1.75
C ALA A 308 -23.72 -4.33 1.25
N GLY A 309 -23.08 -3.93 0.16
CA GLY A 309 -21.96 -4.63 -0.46
C GLY A 309 -21.18 -3.69 -1.38
N PHE A 310 -20.20 -4.24 -2.05
CA PHE A 310 -19.38 -3.52 -3.02
C PHE A 310 -19.46 -4.16 -4.39
N LEU A 311 -19.29 -3.35 -5.41
CA LEU A 311 -18.99 -3.79 -6.76
C LEU A 311 -17.57 -3.33 -7.07
N GLN A 312 -16.60 -4.25 -7.08
CA GLN A 312 -15.23 -3.91 -7.43
C GLN A 312 -15.12 -3.63 -8.92
N VAL A 313 -14.57 -2.48 -9.27
CA VAL A 313 -14.38 -2.02 -10.66
C VAL A 313 -12.91 -1.86 -11.01
N GLY A 314 -12.01 -1.78 -10.02
CA GLY A 314 -10.58 -1.62 -10.23
C GLY A 314 -9.73 -2.21 -9.11
N SER A 315 -8.44 -2.33 -9.41
CA SER A 315 -7.36 -2.76 -8.50
C SER A 315 -6.19 -1.78 -8.57
N GLY A 316 -5.07 -2.08 -7.92
CA GLY A 316 -3.88 -1.21 -7.94
C GLY A 316 -3.38 -0.84 -9.33
N GLY A 317 -3.48 -1.75 -10.30
CA GLY A 317 -3.08 -1.53 -11.69
C GLY A 317 -4.21 -1.08 -12.63
N GLY A 318 -5.35 -0.60 -12.10
CA GLY A 318 -6.42 0.02 -12.87
C GLY A 318 -7.70 -0.82 -12.97
N LEU A 319 -8.53 -0.50 -13.97
CA LEU A 319 -9.82 -1.15 -14.18
C LEU A 319 -9.71 -2.66 -14.37
N LEU A 320 -10.65 -3.39 -13.76
CA LEU A 320 -10.85 -4.82 -14.03
C LEU A 320 -11.41 -5.03 -15.44
N LEU A 321 -11.31 -6.27 -15.94
CA LEU A 321 -11.98 -6.65 -17.18
C LEU A 321 -13.50 -6.52 -17.08
N ALA A 322 -14.06 -6.94 -15.94
CA ALA A 322 -15.48 -6.89 -15.63
C ALA A 322 -15.70 -6.57 -14.15
N PRO A 323 -16.84 -5.94 -13.78
CA PRO A 323 -17.14 -5.64 -12.39
C PRO A 323 -17.37 -6.94 -11.59
N ARG A 324 -16.98 -6.94 -10.31
CA ARG A 324 -17.10 -8.10 -9.43
C ARG A 324 -17.84 -7.74 -8.15
N PRO A 325 -19.00 -8.35 -7.88
CA PRO A 325 -19.68 -8.14 -6.60
C PRO A 325 -18.89 -8.78 -5.46
N LEU A 326 -18.68 -8.00 -4.40
CA LEU A 326 -17.96 -8.40 -3.19
C LEU A 326 -18.77 -8.08 -1.94
N ARG A 327 -18.75 -9.00 -0.97
CA ARG A 327 -19.27 -8.72 0.37
C ARG A 327 -18.28 -7.95 1.23
N SER A 328 -17.00 -8.18 0.99
CA SER A 328 -15.90 -7.52 1.69
C SER A 328 -14.71 -7.32 0.76
N VAL A 329 -13.92 -6.28 1.04
CA VAL A 329 -12.66 -5.98 0.36
C VAL A 329 -11.52 -6.17 1.35
N THR A 330 -10.53 -6.99 1.01
CA THR A 330 -9.32 -7.16 1.82
C THR A 330 -8.20 -6.31 1.24
N LEU A 331 -7.52 -5.56 2.10
CA LEU A 331 -6.39 -4.70 1.73
C LEU A 331 -5.26 -4.88 2.76
N ALA A 332 -4.13 -5.39 2.32
CA ALA A 332 -2.87 -5.28 3.05
C ALA A 332 -2.22 -3.90 2.84
N PRO A 333 -1.24 -3.50 3.66
CA PRO A 333 -0.50 -2.24 3.44
C PRO A 333 0.00 -2.09 2.00
N GLY A 334 -0.23 -0.91 1.40
CA GLY A 334 0.12 -0.59 0.01
C GLY A 334 -0.91 -1.05 -1.03
N GLU A 335 -1.86 -1.91 -0.70
CA GLU A 335 -2.88 -2.33 -1.66
C GLU A 335 -3.96 -1.28 -1.88
N ARG A 336 -4.51 -1.25 -3.11
CA ARG A 336 -5.63 -0.40 -3.52
C ARG A 336 -6.72 -1.23 -4.16
N ALA A 337 -7.96 -0.75 -4.03
CA ALA A 337 -9.12 -1.26 -4.75
C ALA A 337 -10.09 -0.11 -5.07
N ASP A 338 -10.62 -0.10 -6.28
CA ASP A 338 -11.70 0.81 -6.64
C ASP A 338 -13.02 0.05 -6.56
N VAL A 339 -13.95 0.57 -5.78
CA VAL A 339 -15.25 -0.07 -5.54
C VAL A 339 -16.39 0.91 -5.74
N VAL A 340 -17.54 0.41 -6.18
CA VAL A 340 -18.80 1.14 -6.19
C VAL A 340 -19.68 0.60 -5.06
N ALA A 341 -20.16 1.49 -4.20
CA ALA A 341 -21.23 1.21 -3.23
C ALA A 341 -22.52 1.82 -3.73
N ASP A 342 -23.60 1.05 -3.67
CA ASP A 342 -24.94 1.50 -4.09
C ASP A 342 -25.80 1.82 -2.87
N PHE A 343 -26.11 3.09 -2.67
CA PHE A 343 -27.01 3.56 -1.61
C PHE A 343 -28.45 3.76 -2.09
N GLY A 344 -28.73 3.54 -3.40
CA GLY A 344 -30.05 3.82 -4.00
C GLY A 344 -31.21 2.98 -3.46
N GLY A 345 -30.90 1.80 -2.91
CA GLY A 345 -31.90 0.93 -2.29
C GLY A 345 -32.16 1.20 -0.80
N HIS A 346 -31.44 2.16 -0.18
CA HIS A 346 -31.57 2.46 1.24
C HIS A 346 -32.51 3.64 1.51
N PRO A 347 -33.39 3.57 2.51
CA PRO A 347 -34.19 4.71 2.94
C PRO A 347 -33.31 5.90 3.38
N LEU A 348 -33.84 7.12 3.25
CA LEU A 348 -33.19 8.29 3.83
C LEU A 348 -33.10 8.15 5.36
N GLY A 349 -31.97 8.54 5.94
CA GLY A 349 -31.65 8.34 7.34
C GLY A 349 -30.89 7.05 7.64
N THR A 350 -30.75 6.13 6.65
CA THR A 350 -29.94 4.92 6.83
C THR A 350 -28.49 5.24 7.10
N ARG A 351 -27.90 4.51 8.04
CA ARG A 351 -26.48 4.58 8.38
C ARG A 351 -25.78 3.31 7.93
N VAL A 352 -24.81 3.47 7.04
CA VAL A 352 -23.99 2.35 6.58
C VAL A 352 -22.60 2.46 7.20
N THR A 353 -22.30 1.60 8.17
CA THR A 353 -20.98 1.58 8.82
C THR A 353 -20.02 0.70 8.03
N LEU A 354 -18.89 1.27 7.63
CA LEU A 354 -17.78 0.51 7.07
C LEU A 354 -16.97 -0.10 8.22
N ARG A 355 -16.92 -1.43 8.28
CA ARG A 355 -16.26 -2.18 9.35
C ARG A 355 -15.04 -2.91 8.85
N ASN A 356 -13.99 -2.94 9.67
CA ASN A 356 -12.86 -3.85 9.51
C ASN A 356 -13.15 -5.14 10.29
N THR A 357 -13.64 -6.17 9.62
CA THR A 357 -13.99 -7.45 10.26
C THR A 357 -12.77 -8.28 10.68
N ALA A 358 -11.57 -7.91 10.23
CA ALA A 358 -10.30 -8.48 10.70
C ALA A 358 -9.81 -7.87 12.02
N ALA A 359 -10.37 -6.74 12.46
CA ALA A 359 -10.01 -6.06 13.69
C ALA A 359 -10.99 -6.37 14.85
N ARG A 360 -10.57 -6.01 16.07
CA ARG A 360 -11.36 -6.14 17.30
C ARG A 360 -11.52 -4.78 18.00
N GLY A 361 -12.49 -4.70 18.91
CA GLY A 361 -12.75 -3.51 19.71
C GLY A 361 -13.06 -2.28 18.85
N GLY A 362 -12.64 -1.10 19.29
CA GLY A 362 -12.88 0.18 18.60
C GLY A 362 -12.28 0.27 17.20
N MET A 363 -11.29 -0.55 16.87
CA MET A 363 -10.68 -0.61 15.55
C MET A 363 -11.50 -1.40 14.52
N ARG A 364 -12.63 -1.99 14.94
CA ARG A 364 -13.60 -2.62 14.05
C ARG A 364 -14.35 -1.59 13.20
N ASP A 365 -14.68 -0.44 13.74
CA ASP A 365 -15.30 0.64 13.00
C ASP A 365 -14.24 1.41 12.21
N VAL A 366 -14.54 1.77 10.96
CA VAL A 366 -13.63 2.52 10.08
C VAL A 366 -14.19 3.90 9.78
N MET A 367 -15.39 3.98 9.24
CA MET A 367 -16.12 5.21 8.97
C MET A 367 -17.61 4.89 8.79
N ARG A 368 -18.44 5.93 8.64
CA ARG A 368 -19.88 5.77 8.42
C ARG A 368 -20.35 6.62 7.24
N PHE A 369 -21.26 6.07 6.47
CA PHE A 369 -22.00 6.77 5.42
C PHE A 369 -23.41 7.03 5.93
N ASP A 370 -23.86 8.29 5.93
CA ASP A 370 -25.20 8.68 6.29
C ASP A 370 -25.98 9.03 5.02
N VAL A 371 -27.01 8.25 4.67
CA VAL A 371 -27.84 8.46 3.49
C VAL A 371 -28.86 9.54 3.78
N LEU A 372 -28.56 10.80 3.44
CA LEU A 372 -29.37 11.93 3.88
C LEU A 372 -30.13 12.62 2.73
N ARG A 373 -29.80 12.33 1.47
CA ARG A 373 -30.38 13.01 0.31
C ARG A 373 -30.84 12.02 -0.75
N GLY A 374 -31.97 12.26 -1.35
CA GLY A 374 -32.33 11.64 -2.63
C GLY A 374 -31.42 12.13 -3.75
N GLY A 375 -31.41 11.45 -4.87
CA GLY A 375 -30.63 11.86 -6.04
C GLY A 375 -31.00 11.08 -7.28
N ARG A 376 -30.79 11.68 -8.45
CA ARG A 376 -30.85 10.97 -9.72
C ARG A 376 -29.51 10.27 -9.94
N ASP A 377 -29.56 9.00 -10.33
CA ASP A 377 -28.37 8.20 -10.58
C ASP A 377 -28.40 7.59 -11.99
N ASP A 378 -27.63 8.19 -12.89
CA ASP A 378 -27.43 7.73 -14.25
C ASP A 378 -26.24 6.78 -14.36
N SER A 379 -25.49 6.59 -13.26
CA SER A 379 -24.29 5.76 -13.26
C SER A 379 -24.64 4.27 -13.29
N ARG A 380 -23.77 3.50 -13.90
CA ARG A 380 -23.81 2.04 -13.91
C ARG A 380 -22.42 1.47 -14.14
N ALA A 381 -22.19 0.24 -13.72
CA ALA A 381 -21.00 -0.51 -14.11
C ALA A 381 -21.39 -1.43 -15.29
N PRO A 382 -20.89 -1.18 -16.50
CA PRO A 382 -21.14 -2.05 -17.63
C PRO A 382 -20.49 -3.43 -17.42
N PRO A 383 -20.98 -4.49 -18.10
CA PRO A 383 -20.46 -5.85 -17.93
C PRO A 383 -19.00 -5.99 -18.36
N ARG A 384 -18.49 -5.09 -19.18
CA ARG A 384 -17.08 -4.97 -19.55
C ARG A 384 -16.58 -3.58 -19.21
N LEU A 385 -15.54 -3.49 -18.36
CA LEU A 385 -14.96 -2.23 -17.89
C LEU A 385 -13.76 -1.81 -18.73
N ALA A 386 -12.94 -2.78 -19.15
CA ALA A 386 -11.73 -2.48 -19.89
C ALA A 386 -11.62 -3.33 -21.17
N THR A 387 -11.47 -2.65 -22.30
CA THR A 387 -11.21 -3.27 -23.62
C THR A 387 -9.73 -3.53 -23.82
N SER A 388 -8.88 -2.67 -23.23
CA SER A 388 -7.42 -2.76 -23.27
C SER A 388 -6.84 -3.74 -22.22
N TYR A 389 -7.70 -4.47 -21.48
CA TYR A 389 -7.26 -5.39 -20.44
C TYR A 389 -6.54 -6.60 -21.06
N GLU A 390 -5.25 -6.73 -20.76
CA GLU A 390 -4.47 -7.91 -21.10
C GLU A 390 -4.59 -8.94 -19.98
N HIS A 391 -4.96 -10.17 -20.33
CA HIS A 391 -4.94 -11.31 -19.41
C HIS A 391 -3.65 -12.11 -19.63
N LEU A 392 -2.85 -12.26 -18.58
CA LEU A 392 -1.65 -13.08 -18.61
C LEU A 392 -2.02 -14.55 -18.37
N ALA A 393 -1.73 -15.41 -19.32
CA ALA A 393 -1.96 -16.84 -19.18
C ALA A 393 -0.72 -17.52 -18.56
N PRO A 394 -0.89 -18.36 -17.51
CA PRO A 394 0.21 -19.18 -17.03
C PRO A 394 0.60 -20.23 -18.08
N ARG A 395 1.86 -20.20 -18.52
CA ARG A 395 2.42 -21.15 -19.50
C ARG A 395 3.59 -21.89 -18.85
N ALA A 396 3.84 -23.11 -19.28
CA ALA A 396 4.90 -23.96 -18.72
C ALA A 396 6.31 -23.46 -19.05
N ASP A 397 6.46 -22.75 -20.17
CA ASP A 397 7.74 -22.23 -20.70
C ASP A 397 8.17 -20.89 -20.06
N LEU A 398 7.34 -20.27 -19.20
CA LEU A 398 7.72 -19.04 -18.54
C LEU A 398 8.84 -19.29 -17.51
N PRO A 399 9.86 -18.41 -17.48
CA PRO A 399 10.88 -18.46 -16.44
C PRO A 399 10.23 -18.40 -15.05
N VAL A 400 10.66 -19.26 -14.13
CA VAL A 400 10.15 -19.31 -12.76
C VAL A 400 11.23 -18.79 -11.81
N ARG A 401 10.84 -17.85 -10.93
CA ARG A 401 11.72 -17.39 -9.85
C ARG A 401 10.99 -17.51 -8.52
N THR A 402 11.74 -17.80 -7.46
CA THR A 402 11.21 -17.87 -6.09
C THR A 402 11.88 -16.80 -5.23
N PHE A 403 11.05 -16.08 -4.49
CA PHE A 403 11.47 -15.10 -3.50
C PHE A 403 10.87 -15.52 -2.16
N ASP A 404 11.73 -15.97 -1.27
CA ASP A 404 11.37 -16.46 0.06
C ASP A 404 11.77 -15.42 1.10
N PHE A 405 10.77 -14.74 1.65
CA PHE A 405 10.92 -13.69 2.64
C PHE A 405 10.96 -14.33 4.03
N ARG A 406 12.06 -14.17 4.76
CA ARG A 406 12.27 -14.79 6.05
C ARG A 406 12.76 -13.81 7.09
N ARG A 407 12.31 -14.05 8.32
CA ARG A 407 12.92 -13.45 9.49
C ARG A 407 13.95 -14.42 10.06
N THR A 408 15.21 -14.04 9.98
CA THR A 408 16.35 -14.80 10.51
C THR A 408 16.96 -14.07 11.71
N ASN A 409 17.89 -14.71 12.43
CA ASN A 409 18.64 -14.05 13.49
C ASN A 409 20.04 -13.71 12.99
N ALA A 410 20.41 -12.45 13.07
CA ALA A 410 21.75 -11.95 12.68
C ALA A 410 22.85 -12.25 13.71
N GLY A 411 22.60 -13.10 14.72
CA GLY A 411 23.39 -13.20 15.93
C GLY A 411 22.89 -12.22 17.01
N GLU A 412 23.31 -12.40 18.26
CA GLU A 412 22.89 -11.60 19.42
C GLU A 412 21.34 -11.43 19.59
N GLY A 413 20.56 -12.37 19.03
CA GLY A 413 19.09 -12.34 19.12
C GLY A 413 18.39 -11.25 18.31
N ARG A 414 19.10 -10.52 17.44
CA ARG A 414 18.51 -9.47 16.60
C ARG A 414 17.86 -10.04 15.35
N PRO A 415 16.58 -9.72 15.08
CA PRO A 415 15.92 -10.18 13.87
C PRO A 415 16.54 -9.52 12.63
N LEU A 416 16.86 -10.34 11.63
CA LEU A 416 17.31 -9.92 10.31
C LEU A 416 16.28 -10.36 9.27
N TRP A 417 15.88 -9.46 8.40
CA TRP A 417 15.02 -9.77 7.27
C TRP A 417 15.86 -10.17 6.07
N THR A 418 15.47 -11.23 5.42
CA THR A 418 16.20 -11.78 4.27
C THR A 418 15.26 -12.16 3.15
N VAL A 419 15.75 -12.06 1.91
CA VAL A 419 15.13 -12.65 0.72
C VAL A 419 16.06 -13.73 0.21
N ASN A 420 15.55 -14.96 0.10
CA ASN A 420 16.35 -16.15 -0.26
C ASN A 420 17.60 -16.32 0.63
N GLY A 421 17.47 -16.02 1.93
CA GLY A 421 18.55 -16.13 2.93
C GLY A 421 19.60 -15.01 2.85
N ARG A 422 19.41 -14.00 2.01
CA ARG A 422 20.33 -12.87 1.86
C ARG A 422 19.71 -11.59 2.44
N PRO A 423 20.45 -10.82 3.24
CA PRO A 423 20.03 -9.47 3.61
C PRO A 423 20.06 -8.55 2.38
N PHE A 424 19.40 -7.40 2.50
CA PHE A 424 19.45 -6.39 1.44
C PHE A 424 20.87 -5.89 1.20
N ASP A 425 21.30 -5.95 -0.05
CA ASP A 425 22.52 -5.31 -0.55
C ASP A 425 22.18 -4.57 -1.85
N PRO A 426 22.25 -3.24 -1.88
CA PRO A 426 21.91 -2.44 -3.06
C PRO A 426 22.81 -2.70 -4.27
N ARG A 427 23.91 -3.45 -4.10
CA ARG A 427 24.83 -3.82 -5.17
C ARG A 427 24.60 -5.25 -5.68
N ALA A 428 23.70 -6.00 -5.03
CA ALA A 428 23.43 -7.39 -5.39
C ALA A 428 22.11 -7.55 -6.14
N ASP A 429 22.14 -8.25 -7.25
CA ASP A 429 20.96 -8.57 -8.03
C ASP A 429 20.36 -9.90 -7.57
N LEU A 430 19.09 -9.91 -7.19
CA LEU A 430 18.36 -11.14 -6.91
C LEU A 430 17.93 -11.85 -8.21
N ALA A 431 17.66 -11.08 -9.25
CA ALA A 431 17.24 -11.58 -10.55
C ALA A 431 17.50 -10.53 -11.65
N ALA A 432 17.60 -10.97 -12.91
CA ALA A 432 17.75 -10.11 -14.08
C ALA A 432 16.73 -10.49 -15.15
N PRO A 433 15.43 -10.10 -15.00
CA PRO A 433 14.42 -10.35 -16.02
C PRO A 433 14.69 -9.51 -17.27
N ARG A 434 14.27 -10.04 -18.42
CA ARG A 434 14.37 -9.31 -19.69
C ARG A 434 13.20 -8.35 -19.85
N LEU A 435 13.49 -7.13 -20.27
CA LEU A 435 12.45 -6.18 -20.64
C LEU A 435 11.60 -6.75 -21.80
N GLY A 436 10.30 -6.52 -21.76
CA GLY A 436 9.33 -7.04 -22.73
C GLY A 436 8.84 -8.45 -22.45
N THR A 437 9.30 -9.11 -21.38
CA THR A 437 8.92 -10.50 -21.06
C THR A 437 7.91 -10.58 -19.92
N VAL A 438 7.35 -11.78 -19.77
CA VAL A 438 6.56 -12.19 -18.62
C VAL A 438 7.30 -13.32 -17.92
N GLU A 439 7.40 -13.25 -16.60
CA GLU A 439 7.94 -14.31 -15.76
C GLU A 439 6.91 -14.76 -14.72
N ARG A 440 7.01 -16.00 -14.26
CA ARG A 440 6.25 -16.53 -13.12
C ARG A 440 7.08 -16.39 -11.87
N TRP A 441 6.59 -15.60 -10.93
CA TRP A 441 7.24 -15.40 -9.66
C TRP A 441 6.46 -16.07 -8.53
N ARG A 442 7.17 -16.67 -7.59
CA ARG A 442 6.64 -17.32 -6.41
C ARG A 442 7.11 -16.57 -5.19
N PHE A 443 6.16 -16.00 -4.46
CA PHE A 443 6.43 -15.36 -3.18
C PHE A 443 6.02 -16.30 -2.06
N SER A 444 6.91 -16.50 -1.09
CA SER A 444 6.65 -17.23 0.15
C SER A 444 7.19 -16.47 1.34
N SER A 445 6.64 -16.71 2.53
CA SER A 445 7.07 -16.08 3.76
C SER A 445 6.72 -16.93 4.98
N ASP A 446 7.51 -16.81 6.05
CA ASP A 446 7.19 -17.33 7.38
C ASP A 446 6.34 -16.37 8.20
N PHE A 447 6.03 -15.21 7.65
CA PHE A 447 5.34 -14.12 8.30
C PHE A 447 4.36 -13.44 7.32
N HIS A 448 3.49 -12.56 7.81
CA HIS A 448 2.64 -11.74 6.92
C HIS A 448 3.46 -10.70 6.17
N HIS A 449 3.58 -10.85 4.86
CA HIS A 449 4.28 -9.92 4.00
C HIS A 449 3.38 -9.41 2.86
N PRO A 450 2.98 -8.13 2.86
CA PRO A 450 2.53 -7.50 1.62
C PRO A 450 3.75 -7.26 0.73
N VAL A 451 3.92 -8.10 -0.29
CA VAL A 451 5.03 -7.98 -1.25
C VAL A 451 4.66 -6.98 -2.34
N HIS A 452 5.46 -5.93 -2.47
CA HIS A 452 5.38 -4.94 -3.53
C HIS A 452 6.52 -5.10 -4.54
N VAL A 453 6.24 -4.84 -5.81
CA VAL A 453 7.24 -4.82 -6.89
C VAL A 453 7.22 -3.46 -7.56
N HIS A 454 8.31 -2.72 -7.46
CA HIS A 454 8.48 -1.42 -8.12
C HIS A 454 8.49 -1.56 -9.63
N LEU A 455 7.99 -0.56 -10.35
CA LEU A 455 8.04 -0.39 -11.80
C LEU A 455 7.37 -1.50 -12.63
N ALA A 456 6.95 -2.59 -12.00
CA ALA A 456 6.28 -3.70 -12.66
C ALA A 456 4.89 -3.94 -12.10
N GLN A 457 4.01 -4.44 -12.95
CA GLN A 457 2.69 -4.91 -12.55
C GLN A 457 2.56 -6.41 -12.83
N PHE A 458 1.72 -7.06 -12.06
CA PHE A 458 1.50 -8.49 -12.15
C PHE A 458 0.02 -8.87 -12.00
N GLN A 459 -0.31 -10.09 -12.37
CA GLN A 459 -1.59 -10.73 -12.05
C GLN A 459 -1.32 -11.94 -11.17
N VAL A 460 -2.15 -12.12 -10.13
CA VAL A 460 -2.06 -13.30 -9.26
C VAL A 460 -2.57 -14.51 -10.03
N ALA A 461 -1.73 -15.53 -10.18
CA ALA A 461 -2.03 -16.76 -10.90
C ALA A 461 -2.54 -17.89 -9.99
N ALA A 462 -1.98 -17.97 -8.76
CA ALA A 462 -2.39 -18.98 -7.78
C ALA A 462 -2.03 -18.57 -6.35
N ARG A 463 -2.76 -19.17 -5.38
CA ARG A 463 -2.46 -19.10 -3.95
C ARG A 463 -2.47 -20.49 -3.34
N GLY A 464 -1.35 -20.96 -2.78
CA GLY A 464 -1.24 -22.30 -2.21
C GLY A 464 -1.69 -23.39 -3.19
N GLY A 465 -1.37 -23.26 -4.48
CA GLY A 465 -1.77 -24.18 -5.54
C GLY A 465 -3.25 -24.10 -5.95
N ARG A 466 -4.03 -23.14 -5.44
CA ARG A 466 -5.45 -22.92 -5.78
C ARG A 466 -5.61 -21.70 -6.68
N PRO A 467 -6.69 -21.59 -7.45
CA PRO A 467 -7.01 -20.36 -8.19
C PRO A 467 -7.00 -19.11 -7.30
N PRO A 468 -6.70 -17.93 -7.86
CA PRO A 468 -6.68 -16.67 -7.11
C PRO A 468 -8.06 -16.37 -6.49
N ALA A 469 -8.05 -15.75 -5.32
CA ALA A 469 -9.25 -15.31 -4.62
C ALA A 469 -9.85 -14.05 -5.28
N ALA A 470 -11.08 -13.70 -4.91
CA ALA A 470 -11.73 -12.50 -5.46
C ALA A 470 -10.92 -11.20 -5.27
N PRO A 471 -10.25 -10.95 -4.13
CA PRO A 471 -9.40 -9.75 -3.95
C PRO A 471 -8.14 -9.72 -4.81
N ASP A 472 -7.76 -10.85 -5.41
CA ASP A 472 -6.58 -10.94 -6.27
C ASP A 472 -6.84 -10.50 -7.72
N ALA A 473 -8.09 -10.16 -8.05
CA ALA A 473 -8.46 -9.81 -9.41
C ALA A 473 -7.74 -8.57 -9.92
N GLY A 474 -7.41 -8.58 -11.21
CA GLY A 474 -6.86 -7.43 -11.91
C GLY A 474 -5.34 -7.35 -11.88
N TRP A 475 -4.85 -6.23 -12.39
CA TRP A 475 -3.44 -5.87 -12.35
C TRP A 475 -3.09 -5.28 -10.99
N LYS A 476 -2.03 -5.75 -10.40
CA LYS A 476 -1.54 -5.36 -9.07
C LYS A 476 -0.04 -5.10 -9.12
N ASP A 477 0.45 -4.40 -8.13
CA ASP A 477 1.87 -4.22 -7.83
C ASP A 477 2.21 -4.68 -6.41
N THR A 478 1.17 -4.93 -5.60
CA THR A 478 1.29 -5.37 -4.21
C THR A 478 0.36 -6.54 -3.99
N VAL A 479 0.85 -7.59 -3.31
CA VAL A 479 0.07 -8.76 -2.94
C VAL A 479 0.38 -9.20 -1.52
N ASP A 480 -0.66 -9.50 -0.75
CA ASP A 480 -0.52 -10.05 0.59
C ASP A 480 -0.11 -11.52 0.55
N VAL A 481 1.05 -11.83 1.12
CA VAL A 481 1.55 -13.20 1.32
C VAL A 481 1.35 -13.56 2.78
N ARG A 482 0.58 -14.62 3.03
CA ARG A 482 0.30 -15.11 4.38
C ARG A 482 1.43 -16.04 4.85
N PRO A 483 1.58 -16.24 6.17
CA PRO A 483 2.57 -17.19 6.68
C PRO A 483 2.42 -18.57 6.04
N PHE A 484 3.52 -19.09 5.52
CA PHE A 484 3.62 -20.42 4.89
C PHE A 484 2.73 -20.63 3.65
N GLU A 485 2.22 -19.55 3.08
CA GLU A 485 1.53 -19.54 1.80
C GLU A 485 2.53 -19.28 0.67
N VAL A 486 2.33 -19.93 -0.47
CA VAL A 486 3.00 -19.60 -1.72
C VAL A 486 2.02 -18.86 -2.62
N VAL A 487 2.33 -17.64 -3.00
CA VAL A 487 1.56 -16.85 -3.97
C VAL A 487 2.32 -16.85 -5.29
N GLU A 488 1.69 -17.34 -6.35
CA GLU A 488 2.25 -17.27 -7.71
C GLU A 488 1.67 -16.07 -8.44
N VAL A 489 2.55 -15.27 -9.04
CA VAL A 489 2.18 -14.10 -9.85
C VAL A 489 2.83 -14.19 -11.23
N LEU A 490 2.16 -13.63 -12.24
CA LEU A 490 2.72 -13.41 -13.57
C LEU A 490 3.10 -11.95 -13.66
N VAL A 491 4.41 -11.67 -13.66
CA VAL A 491 4.98 -10.33 -13.67
C VAL A 491 5.29 -9.92 -15.09
N ARG A 492 4.77 -8.76 -15.53
CA ARG A 492 5.10 -8.16 -16.83
C ARG A 492 6.22 -7.14 -16.65
N PHE A 493 7.35 -7.34 -17.30
CA PHE A 493 8.45 -6.38 -17.37
C PHE A 493 8.30 -5.53 -18.62
N ALA A 494 7.68 -4.34 -18.47
CA ALA A 494 7.47 -3.39 -19.55
C ALA A 494 7.91 -1.98 -19.11
N GLY A 495 8.04 -1.08 -20.06
CA GLY A 495 8.38 0.32 -19.79
C GLY A 495 9.88 0.59 -19.83
N TYR A 496 10.59 0.50 -18.73
CA TYR A 496 11.95 1.02 -18.60
C TYR A 496 12.96 -0.04 -18.18
N ARG A 497 14.22 0.15 -18.60
CA ARG A 497 15.36 -0.61 -18.07
C ARG A 497 15.86 0.04 -16.82
N GLY A 498 16.32 -0.72 -15.85
CA GLY A 498 16.91 -0.21 -14.61
C GLY A 498 16.65 -1.12 -13.43
N ARG A 499 16.75 -0.55 -12.24
CA ARG A 499 16.56 -1.25 -10.98
C ARG A 499 15.09 -1.38 -10.66
N TYR A 500 14.63 -2.60 -10.43
CA TYR A 500 13.31 -2.96 -9.95
C TYR A 500 13.46 -3.54 -8.56
N MET A 501 12.60 -3.18 -7.64
CA MET A 501 12.72 -3.58 -6.25
C MET A 501 11.50 -4.37 -5.79
N PRO A 502 11.61 -5.69 -5.58
CA PRO A 502 10.64 -6.44 -4.82
C PRO A 502 10.96 -6.33 -3.33
N HIS A 503 10.00 -5.90 -2.54
CA HIS A 503 10.19 -5.77 -1.09
C HIS A 503 8.88 -5.96 -0.32
N CYS A 504 9.00 -6.16 1.00
CA CYS A 504 7.85 -6.11 1.90
C CYS A 504 7.32 -4.70 2.03
N HIS A 505 6.02 -4.52 1.86
CA HIS A 505 5.38 -3.23 2.07
C HIS A 505 4.95 -2.99 3.53
N ASN A 506 5.34 -3.85 4.47
CA ASN A 506 5.40 -3.47 5.87
C ASN A 506 6.67 -2.63 6.05
N PRO A 507 6.59 -1.28 6.21
CA PRO A 507 7.76 -0.40 6.12
C PRO A 507 8.84 -0.67 7.18
N ARG A 508 8.59 -1.55 8.13
CA ARG A 508 9.54 -1.92 9.18
C ARG A 508 10.50 -3.03 8.81
N THR A 509 10.14 -3.83 7.82
CA THR A 509 11.01 -4.87 7.30
C THR A 509 12.05 -4.31 6.34
N ARG A 510 11.86 -3.06 5.89
CA ARG A 510 12.80 -2.33 5.05
C ARG A 510 13.96 -1.84 5.89
N GLY A 511 15.15 -2.21 5.56
CA GLY A 511 16.35 -1.71 6.22
C GLY A 511 17.26 -2.75 6.83
N ARG A 512 16.84 -4.03 6.85
CA ARG A 512 17.68 -5.15 7.30
C ARG A 512 17.63 -6.36 6.37
N GLY A 513 17.52 -6.13 5.06
CA GLY A 513 17.71 -7.19 4.09
C GLY A 513 16.48 -7.71 3.36
N ASP A 514 15.33 -7.02 3.47
CA ASP A 514 14.10 -7.45 2.78
C ASP A 514 13.94 -6.84 1.37
N ASP A 515 14.79 -5.89 1.03
CA ASP A 515 14.77 -5.19 -0.26
C ASP A 515 15.71 -5.89 -1.25
N GLY A 516 15.17 -6.55 -2.25
CA GLY A 516 15.92 -7.16 -3.33
C GLY A 516 15.94 -6.28 -4.58
N GLU A 517 17.08 -6.17 -5.23
CA GLU A 517 17.26 -5.39 -6.44
C GLU A 517 17.15 -6.25 -7.70
N LEU A 518 16.51 -5.73 -8.76
CA LEU A 518 16.43 -6.36 -10.07
C LEU A 518 17.03 -5.43 -11.13
N PRO A 519 18.24 -5.64 -11.63
CA PRO A 519 18.76 -4.82 -12.71
C PRO A 519 18.11 -5.20 -14.05
N GLY A 520 17.77 -4.19 -14.81
CA GLY A 520 17.48 -4.33 -16.21
C GLY A 520 18.80 -4.44 -17.00
N ARG A 521 19.23 -5.61 -17.40
CA ARG A 521 20.35 -5.71 -18.36
C ARG A 521 19.94 -5.17 -19.72
N PRO A 522 20.85 -4.44 -20.42
CA PRO A 522 20.62 -4.11 -21.83
C PRO A 522 20.43 -5.41 -22.61
N ALA A 523 19.39 -5.47 -23.45
CA ALA A 523 19.35 -6.48 -24.50
C ALA A 523 20.61 -6.24 -25.36
N ARG A 524 21.49 -7.23 -25.45
CA ARG A 524 22.49 -7.21 -26.52
C ARG A 524 21.72 -7.28 -27.84
N ALA A 525 22.04 -6.35 -28.74
CA ALA A 525 21.54 -6.33 -30.10
C ALA A 525 21.93 -7.63 -30.80
#